data_dd06865ecaacc7e8948899ef44d77305
#
_entry.id   dd06865ecaacc7e8948899ef44d77305
#
_cell.length_a   1.000
_cell.length_b   1.000
_cell.length_c   1.000
_cell.angle_alpha   90.00
_cell.angle_beta   90.00
_cell.angle_gamma   90.00
#
_symmetry.space_group_name_H-M   'P 1'
#
loop_
_entity.id
_entity.type
_entity.pdbx_description
1 polymer ?
#
loop_
_entity_poly.entity_id
_entity_poly.type
_entity_poly.pdbx_seq_one_letter_code
_entity_poly.pdbx_strand_id
1 'polypeptide(L)'
;MAIQRIILTYKDYAALPADGHRYEIHEGELSVTPAPSPQHQRILRNLHDLVWQHVKTRGLGEVLFAPLDCILSETTIVQPDLVYLDNARLA
;
A
#
# COMPACT_ATOMS: atom_id res chain seq x y z
N MET A 1 -14.79 14.46 31.19
CA MET A 1 -13.55 14.79 30.47
C MET A 1 -13.72 14.40 29.01
N ALA A 2 -13.56 15.36 28.12
CA ALA A 2 -13.64 15.05 26.69
C ALA A 2 -12.30 14.45 26.22
N ILE A 3 -12.37 13.31 25.57
CA ILE A 3 -11.21 12.69 24.95
C ILE A 3 -11.12 13.22 23.52
N GLN A 4 -10.07 13.98 23.24
CA GLN A 4 -9.83 14.44 21.89
C GLN A 4 -9.13 13.33 21.10
N ARG A 5 -9.74 12.93 20.00
CA ARG A 5 -9.13 12.00 19.07
C ARG A 5 -8.30 12.78 18.07
N ILE A 6 -7.03 12.40 17.96
CA ILE A 6 -6.14 12.96 16.95
C ILE A 6 -6.35 12.21 15.66
N ILE A 7 -6.71 12.93 14.59
CA ILE A 7 -6.88 12.36 13.27
C ILE A 7 -5.67 12.71 12.42
N LEU A 8 -4.90 11.70 12.02
CA LEU A 8 -3.73 11.88 11.19
C LEU A 8 -4.12 12.02 9.72
N THR A 9 -3.31 12.79 8.98
CA THR A 9 -3.54 13.06 7.57
C THR A 9 -2.31 12.68 6.75
N TYR A 10 -2.41 12.81 5.43
CA TYR A 10 -1.28 12.56 4.53
C TYR A 10 -0.06 13.40 4.90
N LYS A 11 -0.26 14.62 5.35
CA LYS A 11 0.84 15.50 5.79
C LYS A 11 1.63 14.88 6.94
N ASP A 12 0.92 14.27 7.89
CA ASP A 12 1.56 13.55 9.00
C ASP A 12 2.27 12.30 8.50
N TYR A 13 1.65 11.58 7.56
CA TYR A 13 2.25 10.39 6.95
C TYR A 13 3.56 10.73 6.25
N ALA A 14 3.60 11.81 5.49
CA ALA A 14 4.78 12.24 4.75
C ALA A 14 5.94 12.62 5.67
N ALA A 15 5.65 12.96 6.92
CA ALA A 15 6.66 13.34 7.92
C ALA A 15 7.19 12.13 8.73
N LEU A 16 6.67 10.92 8.50
CA LEU A 16 7.12 9.73 9.21
C LEU A 16 8.55 9.33 8.81
N PRO A 17 9.31 8.73 9.75
CA PRO A 17 10.70 8.38 9.48
C PRO A 17 10.83 7.19 8.51
N ALA A 18 11.88 7.20 7.71
CA ALA A 18 12.24 6.08 6.86
C ALA A 18 13.10 5.10 7.67
N ASP A 19 12.46 4.32 8.54
CA ASP A 19 13.13 3.44 9.50
C ASP A 19 12.98 1.95 9.17
N GLY A 20 12.50 1.63 7.95
CA GLY A 20 12.30 0.25 7.53
C GLY A 20 10.95 -0.33 7.94
N HIS A 21 10.17 0.39 8.72
CA HIS A 21 8.81 -0.05 9.05
C HIS A 21 7.84 0.39 7.95
N ARG A 22 6.76 -0.36 7.84
CA ARG A 22 5.67 -0.02 6.93
C ARG A 22 4.57 0.68 7.73
N TYR A 23 4.31 1.93 7.39
CA TYR A 23 3.29 2.73 8.05
C TYR A 23 2.08 2.88 7.14
N GLU A 24 0.90 2.82 7.77
CA GLU A 24 -0.37 3.08 7.09
C GLU A 24 -1.24 3.95 7.98
N ILE A 25 -2.16 4.70 7.37
CA ILE A 25 -3.16 5.46 8.10
C ILE A 25 -4.54 5.02 7.60
N HIS A 26 -5.37 4.55 8.54
CA HIS A 26 -6.72 4.09 8.26
C HIS A 26 -7.71 4.99 8.99
N GLU A 27 -8.44 5.82 8.26
CA GLU A 27 -9.39 6.77 8.82
C GLU A 27 -8.77 7.60 9.96
N GLY A 28 -7.54 8.06 9.74
CA GLY A 28 -6.82 8.89 10.68
C GLY A 28 -6.03 8.15 11.76
N GLU A 29 -6.09 6.82 11.81
CA GLU A 29 -5.37 6.02 12.80
C GLU A 29 -4.11 5.40 12.20
N LEU A 30 -2.99 5.54 12.91
CA LEU A 30 -1.70 5.01 12.48
C LEU A 30 -1.61 3.51 12.75
N SER A 31 -1.17 2.78 11.75
CA SER A 31 -0.83 1.36 11.85
C SER A 31 0.63 1.18 11.44
N VAL A 32 1.37 0.37 12.18
CA VAL A 32 2.78 0.09 11.92
C VAL A 32 2.95 -1.41 11.72
N THR A 33 3.55 -1.78 10.60
CA THR A 33 3.81 -3.18 10.27
C THR A 33 5.31 -3.40 10.14
N PRO A 34 5.88 -4.44 10.77
CA PRO A 34 7.29 -4.75 10.59
C PRO A 34 7.60 -5.20 9.16
N ALA A 35 8.88 -5.20 8.80
CA ALA A 35 9.33 -5.64 7.50
C ALA A 35 8.85 -7.09 7.23
N PRO A 36 8.48 -7.41 5.98
CA PRO A 36 7.97 -8.75 5.65
C PRO A 36 9.07 -9.81 5.76
N SER A 37 8.65 -11.04 6.12
CA SER A 37 9.53 -12.19 6.19
C SER A 37 9.89 -12.71 4.79
N PRO A 38 10.97 -13.49 4.64
CA PRO A 38 11.28 -14.13 3.36
C PRO A 38 10.15 -15.02 2.86
N GLN A 39 9.43 -15.70 3.76
CA GLN A 39 8.28 -16.51 3.36
C GLN A 39 7.17 -15.67 2.74
N HIS A 40 6.85 -14.54 3.36
CA HIS A 40 5.87 -13.59 2.83
C HIS A 40 6.29 -13.12 1.43
N GLN A 41 7.56 -12.81 1.24
CA GLN A 41 8.05 -12.35 -0.05
C GLN A 41 8.01 -13.43 -1.13
N ARG A 42 8.24 -14.69 -0.78
CA ARG A 42 8.11 -15.81 -1.74
C ARG A 42 6.68 -16.00 -2.19
N ILE A 43 5.74 -15.93 -1.26
CA ILE A 43 4.31 -16.01 -1.58
C ILE A 43 3.91 -14.85 -2.47
N LEU A 44 4.34 -13.65 -2.12
CA LEU A 44 4.06 -12.44 -2.88
C LEU A 44 4.60 -12.51 -4.30
N ARG A 45 5.84 -13.01 -4.46
CA ARG A 45 6.44 -13.20 -5.78
C ARG A 45 5.62 -14.15 -6.64
N ASN A 46 5.22 -15.29 -6.07
CA ASN A 46 4.43 -16.28 -6.81
C ASN A 46 3.07 -15.71 -7.19
N LEU A 47 2.42 -15.00 -6.27
CA LEU A 47 1.15 -14.35 -6.54
C LEU A 47 1.30 -13.28 -7.62
N HIS A 48 2.34 -12.46 -7.53
CA HIS A 48 2.64 -11.44 -8.52
C HIS A 48 2.79 -12.05 -9.92
N ASP A 49 3.54 -13.14 -10.02
CA ASP A 49 3.76 -13.80 -11.31
C ASP A 49 2.45 -14.29 -11.93
N LEU A 50 1.58 -14.89 -11.14
CA LEU A 50 0.28 -15.38 -11.62
C LEU A 50 -0.61 -14.23 -12.08
N VAL A 51 -0.73 -13.18 -11.27
CA VAL A 51 -1.56 -12.02 -11.59
C VAL A 51 -1.00 -11.28 -12.80
N TRP A 52 0.31 -11.06 -12.83
CA TRP A 52 0.96 -10.37 -13.94
C TRP A 52 0.80 -11.10 -15.27
N GLN A 53 0.93 -12.42 -15.27
CA GLN A 53 0.70 -13.24 -16.47
C GLN A 53 -0.70 -13.01 -17.03
N HIS A 54 -1.69 -13.01 -16.16
CA HIS A 54 -3.08 -12.77 -16.55
C HIS A 54 -3.26 -11.37 -17.14
N VAL A 55 -2.76 -10.36 -16.43
CA VAL A 55 -2.91 -8.96 -16.81
C VAL A 55 -2.18 -8.66 -18.12
N LYS A 56 -0.93 -9.12 -18.23
CA LYS A 56 -0.08 -8.89 -19.40
C LYS A 56 -0.66 -9.54 -20.64
N THR A 57 -1.05 -10.80 -20.54
CA THR A 57 -1.56 -11.58 -21.69
C THR A 57 -2.81 -10.94 -22.29
N ARG A 58 -3.64 -10.30 -21.45
CA ARG A 58 -4.90 -9.69 -21.88
C ARG A 58 -4.81 -8.18 -22.07
N GLY A 59 -3.64 -7.58 -21.85
CA GLY A 59 -3.46 -6.15 -22.02
C GLY A 59 -4.35 -5.31 -21.11
N LEU A 60 -4.57 -5.74 -19.86
CA LEU A 60 -5.51 -5.10 -18.96
C LEU A 60 -4.96 -3.89 -18.20
N GLY A 61 -3.64 -3.81 -18.03
CA GLY A 61 -3.01 -2.74 -17.27
C GLY A 61 -1.68 -3.16 -16.70
N GLU A 62 -1.42 -2.75 -15.45
CA GLU A 62 -0.18 -3.05 -14.74
C GLU A 62 -0.43 -3.64 -13.37
N VAL A 63 0.57 -4.38 -12.89
CA VAL A 63 0.61 -4.88 -11.51
C VAL A 63 1.89 -4.35 -10.88
N LEU A 64 1.71 -3.65 -9.76
CA LEU A 64 2.82 -3.09 -8.99
C LEU A 64 2.85 -3.72 -7.61
N PHE A 65 4.01 -3.66 -6.95
CA PHE A 65 4.17 -4.25 -5.62
C PHE A 65 4.85 -3.28 -4.67
N ALA A 66 4.72 -3.54 -3.37
CA ALA A 66 5.27 -2.69 -2.34
C ALA A 66 6.79 -2.53 -2.47
N PRO A 67 7.36 -1.39 -2.04
CA PRO A 67 6.66 -0.28 -1.37
C PRO A 67 5.99 0.67 -2.35
N LEU A 68 4.72 0.94 -2.14
CA LEU A 68 3.95 1.87 -2.96
C LEU A 68 2.84 2.47 -2.11
N ASP A 69 2.81 3.79 -2.03
CA ASP A 69 1.78 4.51 -1.27
C ASP A 69 0.51 4.62 -2.11
N CYS A 70 -0.60 4.18 -1.56
CA CYS A 70 -1.92 4.39 -2.15
C CYS A 70 -2.68 5.38 -1.28
N ILE A 71 -2.88 6.59 -1.81
CA ILE A 71 -3.59 7.65 -1.12
C ILE A 71 -5.06 7.54 -1.51
N LEU A 72 -5.87 6.98 -0.61
CA LEU A 72 -7.30 6.80 -0.85
C LEU A 72 -8.10 8.03 -0.44
N SER A 73 -7.63 8.75 0.58
CA SER A 73 -8.17 10.01 1.03
C SER A 73 -7.11 10.71 1.86
N GLU A 74 -7.41 11.91 2.37
CA GLU A 74 -6.49 12.64 3.25
C GLU A 74 -6.19 11.90 4.56
N THR A 75 -7.10 11.03 4.99
CA THR A 75 -7.01 10.30 6.24
C THR A 75 -6.83 8.80 6.07
N THR A 76 -6.66 8.33 4.84
CA THR A 76 -6.44 6.91 4.57
C THR A 76 -5.36 6.74 3.52
N ILE A 77 -4.19 6.29 3.97
CA ILE A 77 -3.03 6.00 3.13
C ILE A 77 -2.56 4.59 3.45
N VAL A 78 -2.48 3.73 2.44
CA VAL A 78 -2.12 2.33 2.62
C VAL A 78 -0.94 1.94 1.74
N GLN A 79 -0.24 0.89 2.13
CA GLN A 79 0.85 0.28 1.34
C GLN A 79 0.49 -1.18 1.07
N PRO A 80 -0.34 -1.44 0.07
CA PRO A 80 -0.71 -2.83 -0.25
C PRO A 80 0.47 -3.62 -0.80
N ASP A 81 0.45 -4.93 -0.61
CA ASP A 81 1.48 -5.81 -1.13
C ASP A 81 1.48 -5.86 -2.65
N LEU A 82 0.29 -5.91 -3.24
CA LEU A 82 0.09 -5.87 -4.69
C LEU A 82 -1.00 -4.87 -5.04
N VAL A 83 -0.81 -4.20 -6.17
CA VAL A 83 -1.79 -3.27 -6.72
C VAL A 83 -1.97 -3.57 -8.20
N TYR A 84 -3.22 -3.74 -8.62
CA TYR A 84 -3.57 -3.78 -10.03
C TYR A 84 -4.12 -2.42 -10.45
N LEU A 85 -3.59 -1.87 -11.53
CA LEU A 85 -4.07 -0.63 -12.11
C LEU A 85 -4.51 -0.93 -13.54
N ASP A 86 -5.78 -0.67 -13.84
CA ASP A 86 -6.27 -0.86 -15.18
C ASP A 86 -5.78 0.24 -16.12
N ASN A 87 -5.99 0.06 -17.43
CA ASN A 87 -5.50 1.00 -18.43
C ASN A 87 -6.10 2.41 -18.24
N ALA A 88 -7.32 2.51 -17.77
CA ALA A 88 -7.96 3.80 -17.54
C ALA A 88 -7.27 4.58 -16.42
N ARG A 89 -6.77 3.89 -15.40
CA ARG A 89 -6.06 4.50 -14.28
C ARG A 89 -4.63 4.90 -14.65
N LEU A 90 -4.04 4.22 -15.63
CA LEU A 90 -2.69 4.52 -16.10
C LEU A 90 -2.64 5.66 -17.11
N ALA A 91 -3.76 5.96 -17.71
CA ALA A 91 -3.86 6.99 -18.74
C ALA A 91 -3.72 8.41 -18.17
#